data_60c975dc1768bfc024119a2c9f19191b
#
_entry.id   60c975dc1768bfc024119a2c9f19191b
#
_cell.length_a   1.000
_cell.length_b   1.000
_cell.length_c   1.000
_cell.angle_alpha   90.00
_cell.angle_beta   90.00
_cell.angle_gamma   90.00
#
_symmetry.space_group_name_H-M   'P 1'
#
loop_
_entity.id
_entity.type
_entity.pdbx_description
1 polymer ?
#
loop_
_entity_poly.entity_id
_entity_poly.type
_entity_poly.pdbx_seq_one_letter_code
_entity_poly.pdbx_strand_id
1 'polypeptide(L)'
;MTQKRRYIKKKKPNTDFPYKPITNYLVWLDAQSHTGWLSKTAMDKLKPARSKTKGWIYEETEDYIKTFGTYSIDEEDKSIEFGEILCIPKNWV
;
A
#
# COMPACT_ATOMS: atom_id res chain seq x y z
N MET A 1 0.56 24.10 20.80
CA MET A 1 0.82 23.77 20.01
C MET A 1 1.08 23.46 19.39
N THR A 2 1.06 23.26 19.71
CA THR A 2 1.41 22.90 18.83
C THR A 2 1.69 22.54 18.18
N GLN A 3 1.68 22.60 18.52
CA GLN A 3 2.00 22.22 17.60
C GLN A 3 2.32 21.88 16.93
N LYS A 4 2.39 21.92 17.24
CA LYS A 4 2.72 21.61 16.37
C LYS A 4 3.01 21.32 15.58
N ARG A 5 3.10 21.45 15.83
CA ARG A 5 3.42 21.23 14.82
C ARG A 5 3.87 21.19 14.11
N ARG A 6 3.93 21.26 14.27
CA ARG A 6 4.37 21.22 13.38
C ARG A 6 4.88 20.99 12.75
N TYR A 7 5.02 21.24 12.90
CA TYR A 7 5.55 20.96 12.10
C TYR A 7 6.09 20.85 11.65
N ILE A 8 6.28 20.74 11.66
CA ILE A 8 6.75 20.71 11.15
C ILE A 8 7.46 21.10 10.83
N LYS A 9 7.97 21.29 10.92
CA LYS A 9 8.68 21.75 10.54
C LYS A 9 9.53 21.67 9.84
N LYS A 10 10.06 22.00 9.29
CA LYS A 10 10.90 21.85 8.61
C LYS A 10 11.93 21.44 8.55
N LYS A 11 11.62 21.24 7.95
CA LYS A 11 12.71 20.61 8.38
C LYS A 11 13.47 19.94 7.31
N LYS A 12 14.63 19.52 7.56
CA LYS A 12 15.40 18.94 6.51
C LYS A 12 14.88 17.57 6.16
N PRO A 13 15.20 17.08 4.95
CA PRO A 13 14.70 15.77 4.54
C PRO A 13 15.11 14.69 5.52
N ASN A 14 14.22 13.74 5.70
CA ASN A 14 14.46 12.63 6.59
C ASN A 14 15.17 11.53 5.84
N THR A 15 16.47 11.39 6.04
CA THR A 15 17.24 10.38 5.34
C THR A 15 16.99 8.98 5.89
N ASP A 16 16.25 8.88 7.00
CA ASP A 16 15.91 7.58 7.57
C ASP A 16 14.62 7.01 7.00
N PHE A 17 14.01 7.68 6.05
CA PHE A 17 12.79 7.20 5.44
C PHE A 17 13.04 7.06 3.93
N PRO A 18 13.58 5.91 3.50
CA PRO A 18 14.00 5.77 2.10
C PRO A 18 12.89 5.35 1.15
N TYR A 19 11.66 5.23 1.63
CA TYR A 19 10.58 4.65 0.84
C TYR A 19 9.98 5.68 -0.08
N LYS A 20 9.69 5.27 -1.31
CA LYS A 20 9.16 6.17 -2.33
C LYS A 20 7.64 6.15 -2.31
N PRO A 21 7.01 7.32 -2.36
CA PRO A 21 5.56 7.35 -2.50
C PRO A 21 5.16 6.81 -3.88
N ILE A 22 3.99 6.19 -3.90
CA ILE A 22 3.41 5.73 -5.15
C ILE A 22 2.84 6.94 -5.87
N THR A 23 3.34 7.22 -7.07
CA THR A 23 2.84 8.31 -7.89
C THR A 23 1.55 7.86 -8.55
N ASN A 24 0.50 8.68 -8.43
CA ASN A 24 -0.83 8.30 -8.90
C ASN A 24 -1.30 7.06 -8.16
N TYR A 25 -1.43 5.93 -8.85
CA TYR A 25 -1.91 4.71 -8.24
C TYR A 25 -1.13 3.53 -8.80
N LEU A 26 -0.94 2.53 -7.97
CA LEU A 26 -0.53 1.22 -8.42
C LEU A 26 -1.81 0.45 -8.73
N VAL A 27 -1.98 0.07 -10.00
CA VAL A 27 -3.19 -0.63 -10.45
C VAL A 27 -2.86 -2.11 -10.57
N TRP A 28 -3.72 -2.95 -9.99
CA TRP A 28 -3.48 -4.38 -9.99
C TRP A 28 -4.81 -5.12 -9.97
N LEU A 29 -4.78 -6.40 -10.31
CA LEU A 29 -5.97 -7.24 -10.36
C LEU A 29 -5.98 -8.13 -9.13
N ASP A 30 -7.08 -8.06 -8.38
CA ASP A 30 -7.24 -8.83 -7.16
C ASP A 30 -8.21 -9.96 -7.39
N ALA A 31 -7.94 -11.09 -6.74
CA ALA A 31 -8.84 -12.23 -6.82
C ALA A 31 -10.19 -11.86 -6.23
N GLN A 32 -11.25 -12.41 -6.83
CA GLN A 32 -12.60 -12.29 -6.31
C GLN A 32 -13.02 -13.59 -5.70
N SER A 33 -13.73 -13.53 -4.61
CA SER A 33 -14.28 -14.73 -3.98
C SER A 33 -15.75 -14.52 -3.70
N HIS A 34 -16.48 -15.62 -3.63
CA HIS A 34 -17.92 -15.60 -3.38
C HIS A 34 -18.31 -16.89 -2.72
N THR A 35 -18.95 -16.83 -1.57
CA THR A 35 -19.25 -18.02 -0.80
C THR A 35 -20.68 -18.53 -0.99
N GLY A 36 -21.55 -17.76 -1.61
CA GLY A 36 -22.93 -18.19 -1.84
C GLY A 36 -23.08 -18.88 -3.20
N TRP A 37 -24.33 -19.05 -3.60
CA TRP A 37 -24.66 -19.68 -4.86
C TRP A 37 -24.72 -18.61 -5.96
N LEU A 38 -24.21 -18.94 -7.13
CA LEU A 38 -24.27 -18.04 -8.30
C LEU A 38 -24.95 -18.77 -9.43
N SER A 39 -25.76 -18.03 -10.20
CA SER A 39 -26.29 -18.55 -11.45
C SER A 39 -25.15 -18.69 -12.46
N LYS A 40 -25.39 -19.45 -13.51
CA LYS A 40 -24.42 -19.58 -14.58
C LYS A 40 -24.10 -18.23 -15.21
N THR A 41 -25.11 -17.40 -15.41
CA THR A 41 -24.91 -16.08 -15.99
C THR A 41 -24.00 -15.23 -15.12
N ALA A 42 -24.24 -15.23 -13.80
CA ALA A 42 -23.41 -14.46 -12.88
C ALA A 42 -22.00 -15.02 -12.82
N MET A 43 -21.86 -16.33 -12.85
CA MET A 43 -20.54 -16.98 -12.85
C MET A 43 -19.75 -16.59 -14.09
N ASP A 44 -20.41 -16.55 -15.26
CA ASP A 44 -19.75 -16.19 -16.51
C ASP A 44 -19.24 -14.74 -16.48
N LYS A 45 -19.84 -13.88 -15.66
CA LYS A 45 -19.46 -12.48 -15.60
C LYS A 45 -18.43 -12.17 -14.52
N LEU A 46 -18.10 -13.16 -13.69
CA LEU A 46 -17.19 -12.93 -12.58
C LEU A 46 -15.79 -12.70 -13.10
N LYS A 47 -15.15 -11.63 -12.63
CA LYS A 47 -13.81 -11.24 -13.07
C LYS A 47 -13.01 -10.78 -11.87
N PRO A 48 -11.66 -10.80 -11.96
CA PRO A 48 -10.86 -10.20 -10.90
C PRO A 48 -11.18 -8.72 -10.73
N ALA A 49 -11.06 -8.24 -9.52
CA ALA A 49 -11.31 -6.85 -9.20
C ALA A 49 -10.12 -6.00 -9.62
N ARG A 50 -10.41 -4.86 -10.26
CA ARG A 50 -9.36 -3.90 -10.59
C ARG A 50 -9.18 -3.00 -9.38
N SER A 51 -8.03 -3.08 -8.77
CA SER A 51 -7.75 -2.37 -7.52
C SER A 51 -6.69 -1.32 -7.73
N LYS A 52 -6.77 -0.24 -6.94
CA LYS A 52 -5.82 0.87 -7.01
C LYS A 52 -5.27 1.09 -5.62
N THR A 53 -3.96 1.21 -5.53
CA THR A 53 -3.29 1.37 -4.25
C THR A 53 -2.44 2.62 -4.25
N LYS A 54 -2.48 3.33 -3.16
CA LYS A 54 -1.58 4.45 -2.89
C LYS A 54 -0.74 4.12 -1.67
N GLY A 55 0.12 5.05 -1.30
CA GLY A 55 1.01 4.87 -0.17
C GLY A 55 2.44 4.85 -0.64
N TRP A 56 3.23 3.95 -0.09
CA TRP A 56 4.66 3.90 -0.36
C TRP A 56 5.07 2.50 -0.75
N ILE A 57 6.14 2.41 -1.54
CA ILE A 57 6.74 1.14 -1.90
C ILE A 57 7.80 0.79 -0.87
N TYR A 58 7.61 -0.34 -0.21
CA TYR A 58 8.60 -0.84 0.73
C TYR A 58 9.71 -1.60 0.00
N GLU A 59 9.33 -2.45 -0.92
CA GLU A 59 10.29 -3.30 -1.63
C GLU A 59 9.66 -3.74 -2.93
N GLU A 60 10.45 -3.79 -3.98
CA GLU A 60 10.01 -4.31 -5.26
C GLU A 60 11.04 -5.31 -5.73
N THR A 61 10.60 -6.53 -6.02
CA THR A 61 11.44 -7.58 -6.58
C THR A 61 10.91 -7.96 -7.95
N GLU A 62 11.51 -8.97 -8.55
CA GLU A 62 10.99 -9.49 -9.82
C GLU A 62 9.64 -10.16 -9.64
N ASP A 63 9.35 -10.63 -8.44
CA ASP A 63 8.17 -11.45 -8.19
C ASP A 63 7.03 -10.67 -7.58
N TYR A 64 7.30 -9.62 -6.82
CA TYR A 64 6.23 -8.93 -6.11
C TYR A 64 6.60 -7.48 -5.81
N ILE A 65 5.58 -6.71 -5.46
CA ILE A 65 5.71 -5.34 -4.94
C ILE A 65 5.08 -5.32 -3.56
N LYS A 66 5.84 -4.85 -2.58
CA LYS A 66 5.38 -4.73 -1.21
C LYS A 66 5.14 -3.27 -0.90
N THR A 67 3.94 -2.94 -0.41
CA THR A 67 3.56 -1.55 -0.15
C THR A 67 3.01 -1.40 1.26
N PHE A 68 2.95 -0.18 1.73
CA PHE A 68 2.27 0.15 2.98
C PHE A 68 1.56 1.47 2.83
N GLY A 69 0.46 1.65 3.54
CA GLY A 69 -0.38 2.84 3.45
C GLY A 69 -0.29 3.76 4.64
N THR A 70 0.30 3.29 5.73
CA THR A 70 0.47 4.11 6.93
C THR A 70 1.71 3.63 7.66
N TYR A 71 2.28 4.50 8.48
CA TYR A 71 3.44 4.13 9.27
C TYR A 71 3.51 5.01 10.50
N SER A 72 4.29 4.56 11.46
CA SER A 72 4.52 5.31 12.68
C SER A 72 6.00 5.18 13.04
N ILE A 73 6.56 6.25 13.57
CA ILE A 73 7.95 6.29 13.97
C ILE A 73 8.01 6.48 15.47
N ASP A 74 8.69 5.58 16.16
CA ASP A 74 8.90 5.71 17.59
C ASP A 74 9.87 6.86 17.82
N GLU A 75 9.50 7.77 18.73
CA GLU A 75 10.30 8.97 18.93
C GLU A 75 11.61 8.69 19.65
N GLU A 76 11.67 7.63 20.43
CA GLU A 76 12.87 7.36 21.21
C GLU A 76 13.90 6.58 20.42
N ASP A 77 13.50 5.44 19.86
CA ASP A 77 14.48 4.59 19.17
C ASP A 77 14.44 4.73 17.67
N LYS A 78 13.53 5.55 17.14
CA LYS A 78 13.41 5.83 15.71
C LYS A 78 13.04 4.62 14.89
N SER A 79 12.54 3.58 15.51
CA SER A 79 12.05 2.42 14.76
C SER A 79 10.75 2.79 14.05
N ILE A 80 10.49 2.09 12.95
CA ILE A 80 9.31 2.34 12.12
C ILE A 80 8.44 1.10 12.13
N GLU A 81 7.14 1.30 12.34
CA GLU A 81 6.16 0.25 12.17
C GLU A 81 5.27 0.61 11.00
N PHE A 82 4.86 -0.39 10.25
CA PHE A 82 4.12 -0.21 9.02
C PHE A 82 2.72 -0.79 9.15
N GLY A 83 1.76 -0.14 8.52
CA GLY A 83 0.39 -0.61 8.51
C GLY A 83 -0.19 -0.55 7.11
N GLU A 84 -1.35 -1.18 6.95
CA GLU A 84 -2.02 -1.28 5.65
C GLU A 84 -1.08 -1.84 4.61
N ILE A 85 -0.61 -3.05 4.88
CA ILE A 85 0.44 -3.67 4.10
C ILE A 85 -0.17 -4.55 3.02
N LEU A 86 0.37 -4.43 1.81
CA LEU A 86 0.04 -5.32 0.70
C LEU A 86 1.33 -5.88 0.12
N CYS A 87 1.26 -7.12 -0.29
CA CYS A 87 2.32 -7.76 -1.05
C CYS A 87 1.68 -8.33 -2.30
N ILE A 88 1.92 -7.70 -3.43
CA ILE A 88 1.17 -7.95 -4.65
C ILE A 88 2.06 -8.68 -5.65
N PRO A 89 1.65 -9.84 -6.15
CA PRO A 89 2.43 -10.51 -7.19
C PRO A 89 2.58 -9.60 -8.40
N LYS A 90 3.77 -9.60 -8.99
CA LYS A 90 4.05 -8.70 -10.10
C LYS A 90 3.16 -8.98 -11.30
N ASN A 91 2.82 -10.24 -11.52
CA ASN A 91 1.98 -10.56 -12.67
C ASN A 91 0.51 -10.20 -12.46
N TRP A 92 0.15 -9.66 -11.29
CA TRP A 92 -1.19 -9.11 -11.06
C TRP A 92 -1.25 -7.61 -11.35
N VAL A 93 -0.11 -6.99 -11.53
CA VAL A 93 -0.04 -5.53 -11.76
C VAL A 93 -0.33 -5.20 -13.22
#